data_a1f7d082dcf31824d8e51b60d7bb1d55
#
_entry.id   a1f7d082dcf31824d8e51b60d7bb1d55
#
_cell.length_a   1.000
_cell.length_b   1.000
_cell.length_c   1.000
_cell.angle_alpha   90.00
_cell.angle_beta   90.00
_cell.angle_gamma   90.00
#
_symmetry.space_group_name_H-M   'P 1'
#
loop_
_entity.id
_entity.type
_entity.pdbx_description
1 polymer ?
#
loop_
_entity_poly.entity_id
_entity_poly.type
_entity_poly.pdbx_seq_one_letter_code
_entity_poly.pdbx_strand_id
1 'polypeptide(L)'
;GGEESAGLTIRGHVPEKDGILAGLLVAEMVAVRGKALGEQLQALFGKVGSYYPVRENFRLTQQAKDNFTKKLKTEPKDLAGRKVASIVRTDGLKLIFDDGAWVCYRLSGTEPVVRAYTEARSKEDSAKLTESAKQWVLE
;
A
#
# COMPACT_ATOMS: atom_id res chain seq x y z
N GLY A 1 -2.83 -13.00 8.79
CA GLY A 1 -2.87 -11.68 8.13
C GLY A 1 -1.60 -10.90 8.37
N GLY A 2 -1.27 -10.00 7.46
CA GLY A 2 -0.08 -9.14 7.56
C GLY A 2 -0.37 -7.73 7.10
N GLU A 3 0.44 -6.79 7.57
CA GLU A 3 0.39 -5.37 7.21
C GLU A 3 1.72 -4.94 6.58
N GLU A 4 1.70 -3.86 5.77
CA GLU A 4 2.92 -3.29 5.20
C GLU A 4 3.89 -2.77 6.27
N SER A 5 3.38 -2.49 7.47
CA SER A 5 4.14 -2.05 8.65
C SER A 5 4.81 -3.19 9.42
N ALA A 6 4.87 -4.39 8.84
CA ALA A 6 5.40 -5.63 9.42
C ALA A 6 4.56 -6.23 10.57
N GLY A 7 3.32 -5.76 10.77
CA GLY A 7 2.38 -6.41 11.68
C GLY A 7 1.97 -7.79 11.13
N LEU A 8 2.06 -8.85 11.95
CA LEU A 8 1.69 -10.20 11.58
C LEU A 8 0.75 -10.81 12.63
N THR A 9 -0.35 -11.39 12.16
CA THR A 9 -1.24 -12.24 12.97
C THR A 9 -1.30 -13.63 12.37
N ILE A 10 -1.34 -14.66 13.20
CA ILE A 10 -1.40 -16.06 12.79
C ILE A 10 -2.66 -16.69 13.37
N ARG A 11 -3.39 -17.42 12.53
CA ARG A 11 -4.59 -18.15 12.96
C ARG A 11 -4.21 -19.19 14.01
N GLY A 12 -4.90 -19.19 15.15
CA GLY A 12 -4.64 -20.10 16.25
C GLY A 12 -3.64 -19.61 17.28
N HIS A 13 -3.06 -18.42 17.08
CA HIS A 13 -2.28 -17.65 18.06
C HIS A 13 -3.18 -16.57 18.70
N VAL A 14 -2.62 -15.65 19.47
CA VAL A 14 -3.37 -14.50 20.03
C VAL A 14 -4.03 -13.69 18.91
N PRO A 15 -5.26 -13.18 19.08
CA PRO A 15 -5.97 -12.43 18.05
C PRO A 15 -5.48 -10.97 17.95
N GLU A 16 -4.17 -10.80 17.96
CA GLU A 16 -3.48 -9.52 17.85
C GLU A 16 -2.16 -9.71 17.07
N LYS A 17 -1.56 -8.60 16.64
CA LYS A 17 -0.23 -8.62 16.02
C LYS A 17 0.82 -8.97 17.06
N ASP A 18 1.67 -9.93 16.74
CA ASP A 18 2.77 -10.37 17.59
C ASP A 18 4.10 -10.25 16.85
N GLY A 19 4.81 -9.15 17.14
CA GLY A 19 6.12 -8.85 16.53
C GLY A 19 7.22 -9.81 17.02
N ILE A 20 7.10 -10.36 18.22
CA ILE A 20 8.08 -11.33 18.76
C ILE A 20 7.97 -12.64 18.00
N LEU A 21 6.75 -13.16 17.85
CA LEU A 21 6.50 -14.36 17.05
C LEU A 21 6.93 -14.15 15.60
N ALA A 22 6.61 -13.00 15.00
CA ALA A 22 7.03 -12.67 13.64
C ALA A 22 8.56 -12.73 13.48
N GLY A 23 9.31 -12.16 14.43
CA GLY A 23 10.78 -12.21 14.45
C GLY A 23 11.32 -13.64 14.56
N LEU A 24 10.76 -14.45 15.44
CA LEU A 24 11.15 -15.85 15.62
C LEU A 24 10.90 -16.67 14.36
N LEU A 25 9.75 -16.51 13.71
CA LEU A 25 9.43 -17.20 12.46
C LEU A 25 10.38 -16.81 11.31
N VAL A 26 10.78 -15.55 11.24
CA VAL A 26 11.78 -15.09 10.26
C VAL A 26 13.15 -15.70 10.56
N ALA A 27 13.57 -15.76 11.82
CA ALA A 27 14.81 -16.40 12.22
C ALA A 27 14.80 -17.90 11.89
N GLU A 28 13.72 -18.60 12.21
CA GLU A 28 13.53 -20.01 11.85
C GLU A 28 13.59 -20.21 10.33
N MET A 29 12.91 -19.39 9.56
CA MET A 29 12.91 -19.45 8.10
C MET A 29 14.32 -19.30 7.51
N VAL A 30 15.14 -18.39 8.06
CA VAL A 30 16.53 -18.21 7.64
C VAL A 30 17.36 -19.43 8.00
N ALA A 31 17.25 -19.94 9.23
CA ALA A 31 17.99 -21.10 9.70
C ALA A 31 17.65 -22.38 8.91
N VAL A 32 16.36 -22.65 8.71
CA VAL A 32 15.90 -23.86 7.99
C VAL A 32 16.25 -23.82 6.49
N ARG A 33 16.16 -22.64 5.86
CA ARG A 33 16.44 -22.51 4.43
C ARG A 33 17.91 -22.27 4.10
N GLY A 34 18.72 -21.88 5.07
CA GLY A 34 20.15 -21.58 4.89
C GLY A 34 20.41 -20.44 3.90
N LYS A 35 19.44 -19.51 3.75
CA LYS A 35 19.50 -18.39 2.76
C LYS A 35 19.18 -17.08 3.43
N ALA A 36 19.91 -16.04 3.05
CA ALA A 36 19.62 -14.69 3.49
C ALA A 36 18.22 -14.23 3.04
N LEU A 37 17.59 -13.30 3.80
CA LEU A 37 16.24 -12.81 3.51
C LEU A 37 16.13 -12.20 2.10
N GLY A 38 17.15 -11.47 1.66
CA GLY A 38 17.19 -10.90 0.31
C GLY A 38 17.13 -11.95 -0.79
N GLU A 39 17.85 -13.06 -0.64
CA GLU A 39 17.81 -14.18 -1.59
C GLU A 39 16.44 -14.86 -1.62
N GLN A 40 15.81 -15.02 -0.44
CA GLN A 40 14.47 -15.58 -0.34
C GLN A 40 13.42 -14.68 -0.97
N LEU A 41 13.55 -13.34 -0.80
CA LEU A 41 12.69 -12.36 -1.45
C LEU A 41 12.85 -12.40 -2.98
N GLN A 42 14.08 -12.46 -3.49
CA GLN A 42 14.32 -12.60 -4.94
C GLN A 42 13.71 -13.88 -5.49
N ALA A 43 13.84 -15.01 -4.78
CA ALA A 43 13.20 -16.25 -5.16
C ALA A 43 11.67 -16.16 -5.18
N LEU A 44 11.07 -15.40 -4.25
CA LEU A 44 9.64 -15.12 -4.25
C LEU A 44 9.24 -14.25 -5.45
N PHE A 45 9.98 -13.17 -5.72
CA PHE A 45 9.77 -12.31 -6.88
C PHE A 45 9.85 -13.07 -8.21
N GLY A 46 10.74 -14.06 -8.29
CA GLY A 46 10.82 -14.96 -9.46
C GLY A 46 9.55 -15.79 -9.69
N LYS A 47 8.75 -16.04 -8.64
CA LYS A 47 7.50 -16.81 -8.71
C LYS A 47 6.27 -15.95 -8.98
N VAL A 48 6.18 -14.79 -8.34
CA VAL A 48 4.95 -13.98 -8.32
C VAL A 48 5.10 -12.62 -9.01
N GLY A 49 6.31 -12.28 -9.44
CA GLY A 49 6.67 -10.96 -9.94
C GLY A 49 7.09 -10.02 -8.82
N SER A 50 7.72 -8.92 -9.19
CA SER A 50 8.16 -7.88 -8.26
C SER A 50 7.03 -6.90 -7.97
N TYR A 51 6.96 -6.44 -6.72
CA TYR A 51 6.02 -5.43 -6.25
C TYR A 51 6.77 -4.40 -5.43
N TYR A 52 6.49 -3.14 -5.66
CA TYR A 52 7.14 -2.00 -5.01
C TYR A 52 6.08 -1.12 -4.33
N PRO A 53 5.65 -1.49 -3.11
CA PRO A 53 4.70 -0.69 -2.35
C PRO A 53 5.38 0.57 -1.79
N VAL A 54 4.65 1.68 -1.81
CA VAL A 54 5.04 2.95 -1.17
C VAL A 54 3.86 3.44 -0.34
N ARG A 55 4.16 4.01 0.82
CA ARG A 55 3.20 4.70 1.67
C ARG A 55 3.68 6.10 1.93
N GLU A 56 2.82 7.07 1.67
CA GLU A 56 3.06 8.47 2.03
C GLU A 56 1.89 9.05 2.82
N ASN A 57 2.21 10.02 3.68
CA ASN A 57 1.24 10.75 4.48
C ASN A 57 1.28 12.22 4.09
N PHE A 58 0.14 12.76 3.65
CA PHE A 58 0.00 14.15 3.27
C PHE A 58 -0.79 14.91 4.33
N ARG A 59 -0.16 15.89 4.97
CA ARG A 59 -0.86 16.81 5.86
C ARG A 59 -1.60 17.84 5.02
N LEU A 60 -2.88 18.01 5.30
CA LEU A 60 -3.77 18.94 4.62
C LEU A 60 -4.22 20.04 5.56
N THR A 61 -4.58 21.20 5.00
CA THR A 61 -5.42 22.15 5.71
C THR A 61 -6.82 21.54 5.88
N GLN A 62 -7.62 22.06 6.81
CA GLN A 62 -9.00 21.58 6.98
C GLN A 62 -9.81 21.71 5.69
N GLN A 63 -9.68 22.85 5.00
CA GLN A 63 -10.37 23.09 3.72
C GLN A 63 -9.95 22.07 2.63
N ALA A 64 -8.66 21.77 2.51
CA ALA A 64 -8.17 20.75 1.58
C ALA A 64 -8.68 19.34 1.94
N LYS A 65 -8.76 19.01 3.23
CA LYS A 65 -9.37 17.75 3.71
C LYS A 65 -10.84 17.65 3.30
N ASP A 66 -11.60 18.74 3.46
CA ASP A 66 -13.02 18.77 3.12
C ASP A 66 -13.24 18.61 1.60
N ASN A 67 -12.41 19.28 0.79
CA ASN A 67 -12.40 19.11 -0.66
C ASN A 67 -12.03 17.68 -1.07
N PHE A 68 -10.99 17.14 -0.49
CA PHE A 68 -10.56 15.77 -0.76
C PHE A 68 -11.61 14.73 -0.34
N THR A 69 -12.32 14.97 0.75
CA THR A 69 -13.45 14.12 1.18
C THR A 69 -14.57 14.05 0.13
N LYS A 70 -14.83 15.17 -0.58
CA LYS A 70 -15.77 15.17 -1.72
C LYS A 70 -15.17 14.40 -2.90
N LYS A 71 -13.89 14.59 -3.17
CA LYS A 71 -13.16 13.92 -4.25
C LYS A 71 -13.12 12.40 -4.09
N LEU A 72 -13.00 11.90 -2.85
CA LEU A 72 -13.08 10.48 -2.55
C LEU A 72 -14.41 9.81 -2.94
N LYS A 73 -15.48 10.58 -3.09
CA LYS A 73 -16.79 10.07 -3.52
C LYS A 73 -16.94 9.99 -5.05
N THR A 74 -16.00 10.54 -5.79
CA THR A 74 -16.02 10.52 -7.26
C THR A 74 -15.56 9.17 -7.80
N GLU A 75 -15.80 8.92 -9.08
CA GLU A 75 -15.37 7.73 -9.81
C GLU A 75 -14.41 8.16 -10.94
N PRO A 76 -13.13 8.41 -10.61
CA PRO A 76 -12.16 8.80 -11.62
C PRO A 76 -11.99 7.66 -12.63
N LYS A 77 -12.01 8.00 -13.92
CA LYS A 77 -11.81 7.04 -15.02
C LYS A 77 -10.34 6.80 -15.31
N ASP A 78 -9.50 7.75 -14.94
CA ASP A 78 -8.04 7.72 -15.09
C ASP A 78 -7.35 8.47 -13.94
N LEU A 79 -6.09 8.15 -13.72
CA LEU A 79 -5.16 8.86 -12.87
C LEU A 79 -3.76 8.72 -13.45
N ALA A 80 -3.03 9.82 -13.58
CA ALA A 80 -1.66 9.80 -14.11
C ALA A 80 -1.54 9.18 -15.51
N GLY A 81 -2.54 9.34 -16.36
CA GLY A 81 -2.60 8.71 -17.68
C GLY A 81 -2.87 7.21 -17.66
N ARG A 82 -3.18 6.63 -16.49
CA ARG A 82 -3.55 5.21 -16.32
C ARG A 82 -5.06 5.09 -16.24
N LYS A 83 -5.60 4.23 -17.04
CA LYS A 83 -7.03 3.90 -17.00
C LYS A 83 -7.38 3.10 -15.76
N VAL A 84 -8.43 3.51 -15.06
CA VAL A 84 -8.96 2.81 -13.90
C VAL A 84 -9.78 1.60 -14.37
N ALA A 85 -9.32 0.40 -14.01
CA ALA A 85 -10.02 -0.86 -14.30
C ALA A 85 -11.10 -1.15 -13.27
N SER A 86 -10.85 -0.85 -11.99
CA SER A 86 -11.84 -1.06 -10.93
C SER A 86 -11.59 -0.16 -9.73
N ILE A 87 -12.67 0.07 -8.97
CA ILE A 87 -12.68 0.89 -7.76
C ILE A 87 -13.14 0.04 -6.58
N VAL A 88 -12.37 0.06 -5.48
CA VAL A 88 -12.72 -0.61 -4.23
C VAL A 88 -12.85 0.44 -3.12
N ARG A 89 -13.94 0.35 -2.31
CA ARG A 89 -14.30 1.34 -1.29
C ARG A 89 -14.45 0.75 0.11
N THR A 90 -13.87 -0.39 0.36
CA THR A 90 -13.96 -1.08 1.66
C THR A 90 -13.34 -0.25 2.79
N ASP A 91 -12.21 0.42 2.50
CA ASP A 91 -11.48 1.23 3.48
C ASP A 91 -10.80 2.41 2.76
N GLY A 92 -11.59 3.41 2.38
CA GLY A 92 -11.16 4.55 1.59
C GLY A 92 -11.47 4.40 0.10
N LEU A 93 -10.62 4.97 -0.76
CA LEU A 93 -10.74 4.89 -2.20
C LEU A 93 -9.51 4.18 -2.78
N LYS A 94 -9.69 2.96 -3.25
CA LYS A 94 -8.64 2.24 -3.98
C LYS A 94 -8.98 2.19 -5.46
N LEU A 95 -8.08 2.74 -6.28
CA LEU A 95 -8.13 2.68 -7.75
C LEU A 95 -7.15 1.60 -8.19
N ILE A 96 -7.64 0.63 -8.96
CA ILE A 96 -6.83 -0.43 -9.58
C ILE A 96 -6.80 -0.13 -11.08
N PHE A 97 -5.61 -0.10 -11.66
CA PHE A 97 -5.39 0.22 -13.07
C PHE A 97 -5.31 -1.03 -13.94
N ASP A 98 -5.47 -0.86 -15.26
CA ASP A 98 -5.45 -1.96 -16.24
C ASP A 98 -4.13 -2.75 -16.23
N ASP A 99 -3.01 -2.12 -15.85
CA ASP A 99 -1.68 -2.74 -15.73
C ASP A 99 -1.44 -3.47 -14.39
N GLY A 100 -2.45 -3.45 -13.50
CA GLY A 100 -2.40 -4.07 -12.18
C GLY A 100 -1.71 -3.23 -11.09
N ALA A 101 -1.20 -2.04 -11.42
CA ALA A 101 -0.79 -1.06 -10.41
C ALA A 101 -2.03 -0.52 -9.68
N TRP A 102 -1.85 0.04 -8.50
CA TRP A 102 -2.97 0.61 -7.75
C TRP A 102 -2.55 1.74 -6.83
N VAL A 103 -3.51 2.59 -6.49
CA VAL A 103 -3.40 3.59 -5.42
C VAL A 103 -4.59 3.46 -4.47
N CYS A 104 -4.34 3.60 -3.17
CA CYS A 104 -5.39 3.61 -2.15
C CYS A 104 -5.24 4.84 -1.26
N TYR A 105 -6.30 5.61 -1.14
CA TYR A 105 -6.36 6.81 -0.30
C TYR A 105 -7.21 6.56 0.93
N ARG A 106 -6.67 6.88 2.10
CA ARG A 106 -7.38 6.80 3.39
C ARG A 106 -7.26 8.12 4.14
N LEU A 107 -8.37 8.66 4.55
CA LEU A 107 -8.40 9.79 5.49
C LEU A 107 -8.12 9.30 6.91
N SER A 108 -7.27 10.02 7.64
CA SER A 108 -7.17 9.82 9.09
C SER A 108 -8.44 10.31 9.76
N GLY A 109 -8.98 9.51 10.68
CA GLY A 109 -10.15 9.90 11.48
C GLY A 109 -9.86 10.96 12.53
N THR A 110 -8.60 11.06 12.97
CA THR A 110 -8.17 11.91 14.09
C THR A 110 -7.36 13.14 13.69
N GLU A 111 -6.72 13.11 12.53
CA GLU A 111 -5.82 14.16 12.05
C GLU A 111 -6.18 14.59 10.63
N PRO A 112 -5.85 15.83 10.21
CA PRO A 112 -6.01 16.27 8.82
C PRO A 112 -4.91 15.68 7.93
N VAL A 113 -4.85 14.36 7.87
CA VAL A 113 -3.86 13.60 7.12
C VAL A 113 -4.55 12.65 6.14
N VAL A 114 -4.09 12.64 4.90
CA VAL A 114 -4.39 11.61 3.91
C VAL A 114 -3.21 10.65 3.86
N ARG A 115 -3.49 9.36 3.97
CA ARG A 115 -2.54 8.30 3.70
C ARG A 115 -2.76 7.80 2.28
N ALA A 116 -1.74 7.89 1.45
CA ALA A 116 -1.74 7.28 0.14
C ALA A 116 -0.82 6.06 0.13
N TYR A 117 -1.35 4.96 -0.34
CA TYR A 117 -0.63 3.72 -0.58
C TYR A 117 -0.62 3.49 -2.08
N THR A 118 0.55 3.24 -2.64
CA THR A 118 0.71 2.94 -4.06
C THR A 118 1.51 1.66 -4.23
N GLU A 119 1.28 0.95 -5.31
CA GLU A 119 2.07 -0.22 -5.68
C GLU A 119 2.15 -0.33 -7.20
N ALA A 120 3.34 -0.59 -7.71
CA ALA A 120 3.59 -0.85 -9.11
C ALA A 120 4.66 -1.96 -9.28
N ARG A 121 5.00 -2.29 -10.52
CA ARG A 121 5.90 -3.40 -10.87
C ARG A 121 7.38 -3.01 -10.94
N SER A 122 7.70 -1.72 -10.88
CA SER A 122 9.07 -1.21 -10.79
C SER A 122 9.16 -0.07 -9.77
N LYS A 123 10.36 0.22 -9.28
CA LYS A 123 10.60 1.34 -8.37
C LYS A 123 10.29 2.69 -9.01
N GLU A 124 10.72 2.85 -10.26
CA GLU A 124 10.53 4.08 -11.04
C GLU A 124 9.05 4.35 -11.27
N ASP A 125 8.31 3.30 -11.59
CA ASP A 125 6.87 3.40 -11.84
C ASP A 125 6.09 3.67 -10.56
N SER A 126 6.47 3.01 -9.46
CA SER A 126 5.88 3.28 -8.14
C SER A 126 6.13 4.72 -7.69
N ALA A 127 7.33 5.26 -7.91
CA ALA A 127 7.64 6.65 -7.59
C ALA A 127 6.80 7.64 -8.42
N LYS A 128 6.64 7.40 -9.72
CA LYS A 128 5.78 8.22 -10.60
C LYS A 128 4.32 8.18 -10.16
N LEU A 129 3.82 6.99 -9.85
CA LEU A 129 2.44 6.82 -9.37
C LEU A 129 2.23 7.53 -8.03
N THR A 130 3.20 7.46 -7.12
CA THR A 130 3.13 8.13 -5.82
C THR A 130 3.10 9.65 -5.98
N GLU A 131 3.93 10.23 -6.85
CA GLU A 131 3.91 11.67 -7.11
C GLU A 131 2.58 12.11 -7.74
N SER A 132 2.05 11.34 -8.68
CA SER A 132 0.73 11.63 -9.26
C SER A 132 -0.40 11.48 -8.23
N ALA A 133 -0.29 10.51 -7.34
CA ALA A 133 -1.23 10.33 -6.24
C ALA A 133 -1.22 11.55 -5.30
N LYS A 134 -0.05 12.10 -5.02
CA LYS A 134 0.11 13.33 -4.23
C LYS A 134 -0.53 14.54 -4.91
N GLN A 135 -0.25 14.74 -6.20
CA GLN A 135 -0.84 15.83 -6.98
C GLN A 135 -2.37 15.76 -6.94
N TRP A 136 -2.93 14.57 -7.16
CA TRP A 136 -4.37 14.37 -7.11
C TRP A 136 -4.99 14.68 -5.74
N VAL A 137 -4.26 14.52 -4.64
CA VAL A 137 -4.70 14.91 -3.28
C VAL A 137 -4.70 16.42 -3.11
N LEU A 138 -3.74 17.13 -3.72
CA LEU A 138 -3.51 18.57 -3.52
C LEU A 138 -4.36 19.47 -4.44
N GLU A 139 -4.81 18.96 -5.58
CA GLU A 139 -5.77 19.61 -6.48
C GLU A 139 -7.18 19.70 -5.86
#